data_4b4e441cb22a91d88f2201510edca600
#
_entry.id   4b4e441cb22a91d88f2201510edca600
#
_cell.length_a   1.000
_cell.length_b   1.000
_cell.length_c   1.000
_cell.angle_alpha   90.00
_cell.angle_beta   90.00
_cell.angle_gamma   90.00
#
_symmetry.space_group_name_H-M   'P 1'
#
loop_
_entity.id
_entity.type
_entity.pdbx_description
1 polymer ?
#
loop_
_entity_poly.entity_id
_entity_poly.type
_entity_poly.pdbx_seq_one_letter_code
_entity_poly.pdbx_strand_id
1 'polypeptide(L)'
;MREGVAQYLGKARKCSCGRVHETPLKRVVIEQDALQKVPGILEELGYHRVFLVADQNTWKAAGEALEQELVEAQIACEALVFSEQEPIPDESHLGEILTACPPETEILLAVGTGTINDMCKYVSFRLKLDYMIVATATSMDGFVSVGAALMLNHVKVTKDAHGPVAVIGDTKI
;
A
#
# COMPACT_ATOMS: atom_id res chain seq x y z
N MET A 1 -0.86 17.55 9.56
CA MET A 1 0.22 16.66 10.09
C MET A 1 0.91 17.38 11.24
N ARG A 2 1.11 16.74 12.39
CA ARG A 2 1.90 17.38 13.47
C ARG A 2 3.33 17.57 12.99
N GLU A 3 3.93 18.74 13.16
CA GLU A 3 5.30 19.08 12.71
C GLU A 3 6.36 18.02 13.08
N GLY A 4 6.11 17.22 14.12
CA GLY A 4 7.04 16.21 14.60
C GLY A 4 7.25 14.98 13.69
N VAL A 5 6.30 14.61 12.82
CA VAL A 5 6.41 13.39 11.98
C VAL A 5 7.10 13.69 10.65
N ALA A 6 6.80 14.84 10.03
CA ALA A 6 7.33 15.22 8.72
C ALA A 6 8.87 15.24 8.66
N GLN A 7 9.53 15.54 9.78
CA GLN A 7 11.01 15.59 9.85
C GLN A 7 11.68 14.21 9.71
N TYR A 8 10.93 13.12 9.88
CA TYR A 8 11.46 11.73 9.80
C TYR A 8 11.17 11.05 8.47
N LEU A 9 10.24 11.58 7.66
CA LEU A 9 9.83 10.96 6.41
C LEU A 9 10.98 10.94 5.40
N GLY A 10 11.29 9.77 4.84
CA GLY A 10 12.31 9.57 3.82
C GLY A 10 13.75 9.87 4.26
N LYS A 11 14.02 9.87 5.57
CA LYS A 11 15.34 10.23 6.11
C LYS A 11 15.92 9.14 6.98
N ALA A 12 17.21 8.87 6.76
CA ALA A 12 18.01 8.04 7.67
C ALA A 12 18.45 8.85 8.91
N ARG A 13 18.35 8.27 10.10
CA ARG A 13 18.72 8.91 11.35
C ARG A 13 19.60 8.00 12.21
N LYS A 14 20.74 8.51 12.64
CA LYS A 14 21.56 7.87 13.66
C LYS A 14 20.83 7.92 15.01
N CYS A 15 20.75 6.79 15.70
CA CYS A 15 20.07 6.66 16.98
C CYS A 15 21.10 6.40 18.09
N SER A 16 20.75 6.79 19.32
CA SER A 16 21.52 6.47 20.54
C SER A 16 21.62 4.95 20.81
N CYS A 17 20.78 4.12 20.18
CA CYS A 17 20.90 2.65 20.20
C CYS A 17 22.08 2.10 19.36
N GLY A 18 22.85 2.94 18.70
CA GLY A 18 23.99 2.56 17.85
C GLY A 18 23.60 2.17 16.41
N ARG A 19 22.32 2.23 16.04
CA ARG A 19 21.82 1.88 14.70
C ARG A 19 21.41 3.12 13.92
N VAL A 20 21.39 2.98 12.60
CA VAL A 20 20.72 3.92 11.70
C VAL A 20 19.29 3.43 11.50
N HIS A 21 18.32 4.29 11.79
CA HIS A 21 16.90 4.06 11.48
C HIS A 21 16.55 4.83 10.24
N GLU A 22 15.93 4.16 9.29
CA GLU A 22 15.41 4.75 8.07
C GLU A 22 14.04 4.16 7.75
N THR A 23 13.27 4.88 6.96
CA THR A 23 11.97 4.41 6.47
C THR A 23 11.82 4.81 5.01
N PRO A 24 11.28 3.96 4.15
CA PRO A 24 10.92 4.33 2.78
C PRO A 24 9.78 5.33 2.71
N LEU A 25 9.05 5.53 3.82
CA LEU A 25 7.86 6.36 3.91
C LEU A 25 8.20 7.84 3.61
N LYS A 26 7.69 8.34 2.48
CA LYS A 26 7.91 9.71 2.00
C LYS A 26 6.71 10.61 2.28
N ARG A 27 5.48 10.06 2.29
CA ARG A 27 4.23 10.80 2.49
C ARG A 27 3.29 10.09 3.46
N VAL A 28 2.62 10.90 4.29
CA VAL A 28 1.49 10.47 5.12
C VAL A 28 0.41 11.53 5.00
N VAL A 29 -0.76 11.16 4.50
CA VAL A 29 -1.92 12.03 4.35
C VAL A 29 -3.10 11.37 5.06
N ILE A 30 -3.59 12.01 6.13
CA ILE A 30 -4.74 11.54 6.90
C ILE A 30 -5.66 12.74 7.08
N GLU A 31 -6.68 12.83 6.23
CA GLU A 31 -7.65 13.94 6.22
C GLU A 31 -8.87 13.58 5.36
N GLN A 32 -9.86 14.47 5.33
CA GLN A 32 -10.99 14.30 4.43
C GLN A 32 -10.55 14.54 2.98
N ASP A 33 -11.15 13.77 2.05
CA ASP A 33 -10.85 13.82 0.62
C ASP A 33 -9.37 13.51 0.29
N ALA A 34 -8.71 12.71 1.13
CA ALA A 34 -7.32 12.31 0.94
C ALA A 34 -7.11 11.48 -0.34
N LEU A 35 -8.14 10.74 -0.81
CA LEU A 35 -8.09 10.00 -2.08
C LEU A 35 -7.75 10.88 -3.27
N GLN A 36 -8.33 12.08 -3.34
CA GLN A 36 -8.10 13.04 -4.44
C GLN A 36 -6.65 13.52 -4.54
N LYS A 37 -5.85 13.30 -3.49
CA LYS A 37 -4.44 13.69 -3.47
C LYS A 37 -3.51 12.59 -3.99
N VAL A 38 -4.01 11.36 -4.15
CA VAL A 38 -3.20 10.21 -4.57
C VAL A 38 -2.55 10.44 -5.93
N PRO A 39 -3.25 10.91 -6.98
CA PRO A 39 -2.61 11.16 -8.27
C PRO A 39 -1.43 12.13 -8.18
N GLY A 40 -1.63 13.26 -7.51
CA GLY A 40 -0.55 14.25 -7.34
C GLY A 40 0.64 13.74 -6.52
N ILE A 41 0.40 12.82 -5.55
CA ILE A 41 1.47 12.18 -4.78
C ILE A 41 2.25 11.19 -5.67
N LEU A 42 1.56 10.43 -6.52
CA LEU A 42 2.20 9.51 -7.47
C LEU A 42 3.08 10.28 -8.46
N GLU A 43 2.58 11.36 -9.04
CA GLU A 43 3.34 12.24 -9.94
C GLU A 43 4.57 12.83 -9.24
N GLU A 44 4.41 13.36 -8.01
CA GLU A 44 5.51 13.90 -7.21
C GLU A 44 6.60 12.86 -6.93
N LEU A 45 6.21 11.60 -6.75
CA LEU A 45 7.11 10.48 -6.51
C LEU A 45 7.66 9.85 -7.80
N GLY A 46 7.13 10.26 -8.97
CA GLY A 46 7.59 9.83 -10.28
C GLY A 46 6.99 8.52 -10.77
N TYR A 47 5.80 8.13 -10.28
CA TYR A 47 5.09 6.91 -10.71
C TYR A 47 3.95 7.24 -11.66
N HIS A 48 3.91 6.54 -12.79
CA HIS A 48 2.92 6.74 -13.86
C HIS A 48 2.19 5.45 -14.26
N ARG A 49 2.62 4.29 -13.75
CA ARG A 49 2.03 2.98 -13.99
C ARG A 49 1.78 2.25 -12.68
N VAL A 50 0.52 2.15 -12.32
CA VAL A 50 0.04 1.66 -11.04
C VAL A 50 -0.66 0.32 -11.21
N PHE A 51 -0.38 -0.62 -10.33
CA PHE A 51 -1.17 -1.83 -10.16
C PHE A 51 -1.93 -1.78 -8.85
N LEU A 52 -3.26 -1.60 -8.93
CA LEU A 52 -4.14 -1.48 -7.78
C LEU A 52 -4.64 -2.85 -7.34
N VAL A 53 -4.62 -3.12 -6.05
CA VAL A 53 -5.13 -4.37 -5.45
C VAL A 53 -6.13 -4.05 -4.36
N ALA A 54 -7.32 -4.65 -4.44
CA ALA A 54 -8.42 -4.49 -3.49
C ALA A 54 -9.20 -5.80 -3.32
N ASP A 55 -10.02 -5.90 -2.28
CA ASP A 55 -11.14 -6.85 -2.19
C ASP A 55 -12.46 -6.18 -2.59
N GLN A 56 -13.56 -6.95 -2.66
CA GLN A 56 -14.86 -6.39 -3.04
C GLN A 56 -15.37 -5.28 -2.11
N ASN A 57 -15.09 -5.36 -0.82
CA ASN A 57 -15.54 -4.37 0.15
C ASN A 57 -14.72 -3.09 0.02
N THR A 58 -13.40 -3.21 -0.06
CA THR A 58 -12.48 -2.08 -0.14
C THR A 58 -12.49 -1.42 -1.52
N TRP A 59 -12.82 -2.19 -2.58
CA TRP A 59 -13.09 -1.65 -3.91
C TRP A 59 -14.27 -0.68 -3.89
N LYS A 60 -15.41 -1.10 -3.32
CA LYS A 60 -16.59 -0.24 -3.20
C LYS A 60 -16.39 0.95 -2.27
N ALA A 61 -15.58 0.78 -1.23
CA ALA A 61 -15.33 1.84 -0.25
C ALA A 61 -14.39 2.94 -0.80
N ALA A 62 -13.40 2.57 -1.60
CA ALA A 62 -12.35 3.49 -2.03
C ALA A 62 -11.78 3.18 -3.42
N GLY A 63 -11.68 1.91 -3.82
CA GLY A 63 -10.96 1.48 -5.02
C GLY A 63 -11.54 2.07 -6.30
N GLU A 64 -12.86 1.98 -6.48
CA GLU A 64 -13.56 2.49 -7.66
C GLU A 64 -13.38 4.02 -7.83
N ALA A 65 -13.53 4.77 -6.74
CA ALA A 65 -13.31 6.21 -6.77
C ALA A 65 -11.86 6.57 -7.08
N LEU A 66 -10.93 5.81 -6.50
CA LEU A 66 -9.51 6.01 -6.74
C LEU A 66 -9.10 5.70 -8.18
N GLU A 67 -9.62 4.62 -8.77
CA GLU A 67 -9.36 4.31 -10.18
C GLU A 67 -9.83 5.45 -11.08
N GLN A 68 -11.01 6.04 -10.82
CA GLN A 68 -11.51 7.20 -11.55
C GLN A 68 -10.56 8.41 -11.44
N GLU A 69 -10.11 8.74 -10.24
CA GLU A 69 -9.14 9.82 -10.01
C GLU A 69 -7.82 9.59 -10.78
N LEU A 70 -7.34 8.35 -10.84
CA LEU A 70 -6.12 7.99 -11.57
C LEU A 70 -6.33 8.13 -13.10
N VAL A 71 -7.48 7.70 -13.62
CA VAL A 71 -7.83 7.84 -15.03
C VAL A 71 -7.94 9.32 -15.43
N GLU A 72 -8.59 10.15 -14.62
CA GLU A 72 -8.70 11.60 -14.85
C GLU A 72 -7.33 12.29 -14.86
N ALA A 73 -6.40 11.81 -14.01
CA ALA A 73 -5.02 12.29 -13.96
C ALA A 73 -4.11 11.69 -15.05
N GLN A 74 -4.64 10.83 -15.94
CA GLN A 74 -3.89 10.15 -17.01
C GLN A 74 -2.75 9.25 -16.48
N ILE A 75 -2.89 8.70 -15.28
CA ILE A 75 -2.01 7.69 -14.71
C ILE A 75 -2.53 6.31 -15.15
N ALA A 76 -1.66 5.52 -15.79
CA ALA A 76 -2.04 4.18 -16.21
C ALA A 76 -2.29 3.29 -14.98
N CYS A 77 -3.50 2.73 -14.88
CA CYS A 77 -3.90 1.89 -13.77
C CYS A 77 -4.50 0.58 -14.28
N GLU A 78 -4.00 -0.53 -13.80
CA GLU A 78 -4.66 -1.82 -13.87
C GLU A 78 -5.05 -2.25 -12.47
N ALA A 79 -6.20 -2.92 -12.32
CA ALA A 79 -6.73 -3.29 -11.02
C ALA A 79 -6.97 -4.80 -10.92
N LEU A 80 -6.57 -5.37 -9.78
CA LEU A 80 -6.98 -6.70 -9.32
C LEU A 80 -7.94 -6.52 -8.16
N VAL A 81 -9.18 -6.95 -8.34
CA VAL A 81 -10.20 -6.97 -7.30
C VAL A 81 -10.53 -8.42 -6.99
N PHE A 82 -10.13 -8.88 -5.80
CA PHE A 82 -10.46 -10.24 -5.38
C PHE A 82 -11.95 -10.49 -5.38
N SER A 83 -12.36 -11.70 -5.79
CA SER A 83 -13.78 -12.10 -5.82
C SER A 83 -14.39 -12.26 -4.43
N GLU A 84 -13.56 -12.50 -3.43
CA GLU A 84 -13.93 -12.62 -2.03
C GLU A 84 -14.07 -11.26 -1.37
N GLN A 85 -14.98 -11.17 -0.40
CA GLN A 85 -15.12 -9.98 0.45
C GLN A 85 -13.99 -9.89 1.49
N GLU A 86 -13.47 -11.03 1.92
CA GLU A 86 -12.42 -11.15 2.93
C GLU A 86 -11.40 -12.20 2.47
N PRO A 87 -10.48 -11.86 1.55
CA PRO A 87 -9.46 -12.78 1.09
C PRO A 87 -8.50 -13.15 2.23
N ILE A 88 -7.97 -14.38 2.16
CA ILE A 88 -6.94 -14.85 3.10
C ILE A 88 -5.57 -14.53 2.51
N PRO A 89 -4.59 -14.06 3.30
CA PRO A 89 -3.25 -13.73 2.81
C PRO A 89 -2.40 -15.00 2.62
N ASP A 90 -2.84 -15.91 1.75
CA ASP A 90 -2.23 -17.22 1.49
C ASP A 90 -1.49 -17.27 0.14
N GLU A 91 -0.92 -18.43 -0.16
CA GLU A 91 -0.14 -18.66 -1.38
C GLU A 91 -0.96 -18.44 -2.65
N SER A 92 -2.27 -18.75 -2.62
CA SER A 92 -3.15 -18.59 -3.78
C SER A 92 -3.32 -17.12 -4.14
N HIS A 93 -3.71 -16.30 -3.15
CA HIS A 93 -3.92 -14.87 -3.36
C HIS A 93 -2.61 -14.11 -3.64
N LEU A 94 -1.51 -14.52 -3.00
CA LEU A 94 -0.17 -13.99 -3.34
C LEU A 94 0.21 -14.33 -4.79
N GLY A 95 -0.08 -15.55 -5.24
CA GLY A 95 0.13 -15.99 -6.63
C GLY A 95 -0.74 -15.21 -7.62
N GLU A 96 -1.99 -14.90 -7.26
CA GLU A 96 -2.90 -14.10 -8.07
C GLU A 96 -2.37 -12.67 -8.27
N ILE A 97 -1.95 -11.99 -7.20
CA ILE A 97 -1.33 -10.65 -7.33
C ILE A 97 -0.08 -10.74 -8.21
N LEU A 98 0.79 -11.73 -7.98
CA LEU A 98 2.05 -11.88 -8.72
C LEU A 98 1.83 -12.09 -10.21
N THR A 99 0.83 -12.91 -10.58
CA THR A 99 0.56 -13.27 -11.98
C THR A 99 -0.26 -12.21 -12.73
N ALA A 100 -1.09 -11.45 -12.02
CA ALA A 100 -1.87 -10.37 -12.59
C ALA A 100 -1.07 -9.06 -12.71
N CYS A 101 0.00 -8.88 -11.93
CA CYS A 101 0.81 -7.66 -11.94
C CYS A 101 1.53 -7.49 -13.29
N PRO A 102 1.22 -6.42 -14.06
CA PRO A 102 1.88 -6.15 -15.33
C PRO A 102 3.40 -5.95 -15.16
N PRO A 103 4.22 -6.42 -16.13
CA PRO A 103 5.68 -6.27 -16.04
C PRO A 103 6.18 -4.83 -15.99
N GLU A 104 5.40 -3.89 -16.56
CA GLU A 104 5.71 -2.46 -16.59
C GLU A 104 5.23 -1.69 -15.35
N THR A 105 4.65 -2.37 -14.37
CA THR A 105 4.22 -1.75 -13.10
C THR A 105 5.38 -1.07 -12.38
N GLU A 106 5.18 0.17 -11.96
CA GLU A 106 6.18 0.95 -11.23
C GLU A 106 5.91 0.94 -9.71
N ILE A 107 4.64 0.82 -9.33
CA ILE A 107 4.22 0.80 -7.92
C ILE A 107 2.95 -0.02 -7.72
N LEU A 108 2.88 -0.79 -6.62
CA LEU A 108 1.65 -1.41 -6.16
C LEU A 108 0.85 -0.43 -5.29
N LEU A 109 -0.45 -0.33 -5.55
CA LEU A 109 -1.37 0.49 -4.77
C LEU A 109 -2.34 -0.42 -4.01
N ALA A 110 -2.06 -0.66 -2.74
CA ALA A 110 -2.91 -1.44 -1.86
C ALA A 110 -4.11 -0.59 -1.42
N VAL A 111 -5.33 -1.02 -1.70
CA VAL A 111 -6.55 -0.36 -1.23
C VAL A 111 -7.26 -1.30 -0.28
N GLY A 112 -7.09 -1.09 1.02
CA GLY A 112 -7.66 -2.07 1.94
C GLY A 112 -7.23 -1.96 3.39
N THR A 113 -7.51 -3.07 4.07
CA THR A 113 -7.17 -3.32 5.47
C THR A 113 -5.82 -4.05 5.60
N GLY A 114 -5.56 -4.66 6.74
CA GLY A 114 -4.34 -5.40 7.03
C GLY A 114 -4.01 -6.51 6.03
N THR A 115 -5.02 -7.25 5.59
CA THR A 115 -4.83 -8.38 4.66
C THR A 115 -4.30 -7.92 3.31
N ILE A 116 -4.98 -6.96 2.67
CA ILE A 116 -4.56 -6.39 1.39
C ILE A 116 -3.19 -5.71 1.54
N ASN A 117 -3.00 -4.94 2.63
CA ASN A 117 -1.72 -4.31 2.92
C ASN A 117 -0.57 -5.34 3.02
N ASP A 118 -0.75 -6.42 3.77
CA ASP A 118 0.32 -7.40 4.00
C ASP A 118 0.63 -8.22 2.73
N MET A 119 -0.37 -8.56 1.92
CA MET A 119 -0.16 -9.20 0.63
C MET A 119 0.60 -8.28 -0.34
N CYS A 120 0.14 -7.04 -0.52
CA CYS A 120 0.81 -6.07 -1.39
C CYS A 120 2.22 -5.74 -0.91
N LYS A 121 2.42 -5.55 0.39
CA LYS A 121 3.71 -5.34 1.02
C LYS A 121 4.68 -6.47 0.71
N TYR A 122 4.24 -7.73 0.84
CA TYR A 122 5.09 -8.89 0.57
C TYR A 122 5.39 -9.05 -0.92
N VAL A 123 4.36 -8.96 -1.79
CA VAL A 123 4.56 -9.11 -3.23
C VAL A 123 5.42 -7.99 -3.80
N SER A 124 5.18 -6.73 -3.43
CA SER A 124 6.02 -5.61 -3.87
C SER A 124 7.49 -5.79 -3.47
N PHE A 125 7.74 -6.25 -2.24
CA PHE A 125 9.08 -6.58 -1.77
C PHE A 125 9.75 -7.67 -2.63
N ARG A 126 9.00 -8.71 -3.01
CA ARG A 126 9.50 -9.82 -3.85
C ARG A 126 9.76 -9.36 -5.29
N LEU A 127 8.94 -8.47 -5.83
CA LEU A 127 9.09 -7.88 -7.16
C LEU A 127 10.09 -6.72 -7.21
N LYS A 128 10.58 -6.25 -6.07
CA LYS A 128 11.42 -5.05 -5.94
C LYS A 128 10.74 -3.78 -6.45
N LEU A 129 9.44 -3.70 -6.23
CA LEU A 129 8.61 -2.53 -6.49
C LEU A 129 8.36 -1.78 -5.19
N ASP A 130 8.15 -0.49 -5.27
CA ASP A 130 7.58 0.27 -4.16
C ASP A 130 6.08 -0.05 -4.01
N TYR A 131 5.49 0.24 -2.84
CA TYR A 131 4.04 0.20 -2.68
C TYR A 131 3.54 1.37 -1.84
N MET A 132 2.29 1.74 -2.10
CA MET A 132 1.52 2.74 -1.35
C MET A 132 0.29 2.06 -0.75
N ILE A 133 -0.15 2.49 0.42
CA ILE A 133 -1.40 2.01 1.04
C ILE A 133 -2.43 3.13 1.14
N VAL A 134 -3.62 2.86 0.62
CA VAL A 134 -4.86 3.57 0.92
C VAL A 134 -5.61 2.75 1.96
N ALA A 135 -5.53 3.21 3.21
CA ALA A 135 -6.08 2.51 4.36
C ALA A 135 -7.59 2.74 4.45
N THR A 136 -8.37 1.65 4.47
CA THR A 136 -9.83 1.67 4.58
C THR A 136 -10.35 1.26 5.97
N ALA A 137 -9.47 1.02 6.94
CA ALA A 137 -9.84 0.72 8.32
C ALA A 137 -8.88 1.38 9.31
N THR A 138 -9.43 2.01 10.33
CA THR A 138 -8.67 2.67 11.41
C THR A 138 -8.18 1.71 12.49
N SER A 139 -8.71 0.47 12.52
CA SER A 139 -8.40 -0.54 13.55
C SER A 139 -7.05 -1.24 13.35
N MET A 140 -6.36 -0.99 12.24
CA MET A 140 -5.09 -1.61 11.89
C MET A 140 -3.93 -0.65 12.11
N ASP A 141 -2.87 -1.10 12.78
CA ASP A 141 -1.67 -0.32 13.10
C ASP A 141 -0.41 -0.73 12.32
N GLY A 142 -0.47 -1.84 11.56
CA GLY A 142 0.65 -2.45 10.84
C GLY A 142 1.03 -1.81 9.50
N PHE A 143 0.43 -0.68 9.10
CA PHE A 143 0.65 -0.11 7.76
C PHE A 143 2.11 0.20 7.44
N VAL A 144 2.88 0.68 8.39
CA VAL A 144 4.29 1.07 8.20
C VAL A 144 5.29 0.03 8.70
N SER A 145 4.82 -1.13 9.17
CA SER A 145 5.69 -2.22 9.60
C SER A 145 6.46 -2.84 8.43
N VAL A 146 7.61 -3.45 8.70
CA VAL A 146 8.41 -4.19 7.71
C VAL A 146 8.13 -5.69 7.70
N GLY A 147 7.15 -6.15 8.47
CA GLY A 147 6.69 -7.53 8.50
C GLY A 147 5.34 -7.68 7.82
N ALA A 148 5.14 -8.74 7.06
CA ALA A 148 3.87 -9.14 6.46
C ALA A 148 3.35 -10.41 7.14
N ALA A 149 2.14 -10.36 7.69
CA ALA A 149 1.50 -11.51 8.31
C ALA A 149 0.75 -12.32 7.23
N LEU A 150 1.24 -13.53 6.96
CA LEU A 150 0.74 -14.41 5.90
C LEU A 150 0.28 -15.74 6.47
N MET A 151 -0.56 -16.44 5.73
CA MET A 151 -1.02 -17.79 6.01
C MET A 151 -0.35 -18.76 5.01
N LEU A 152 0.77 -19.36 5.38
CA LEU A 152 1.51 -20.25 4.50
C LEU A 152 1.41 -21.70 5.00
N ASN A 153 1.01 -22.63 4.11
CA ASN A 153 0.71 -24.02 4.49
C ASN A 153 -0.25 -24.12 5.69
N HIS A 154 -1.30 -23.27 5.70
CA HIS A 154 -2.28 -23.18 6.79
C HIS A 154 -1.71 -22.71 8.14
N VAL A 155 -0.49 -22.19 8.18
CA VAL A 155 0.14 -21.66 9.40
C VAL A 155 0.35 -20.17 9.27
N LYS A 156 -0.04 -19.41 10.30
CA LYS A 156 0.23 -17.98 10.35
C LYS A 156 1.72 -17.72 10.60
N VAL A 157 2.36 -17.03 9.68
CA VAL A 157 3.78 -16.67 9.74
C VAL A 157 3.95 -15.19 9.46
N THR A 158 5.00 -14.60 10.01
CA THR A 158 5.43 -13.24 9.62
C THR A 158 6.65 -13.37 8.72
N LYS A 159 6.58 -12.76 7.55
CA LYS A 159 7.69 -12.68 6.58
C LYS A 159 8.25 -11.27 6.55
N ASP A 160 9.57 -11.19 6.38
CA ASP A 160 10.23 -9.90 6.15
C ASP A 160 9.78 -9.29 4.82
N ALA A 161 9.54 -8.01 4.85
CA ALA A 161 9.14 -7.19 3.71
C ALA A 161 9.69 -5.76 3.90
N HIS A 162 9.04 -4.77 3.31
CA HIS A 162 9.40 -3.35 3.45
C HIS A 162 8.18 -2.48 3.79
N GLY A 163 8.42 -1.26 4.27
CA GLY A 163 7.35 -0.29 4.51
C GLY A 163 6.88 0.38 3.22
N PRO A 164 5.70 1.02 3.23
CA PRO A 164 5.18 1.77 2.09
C PRO A 164 5.95 3.07 1.86
N VAL A 165 5.92 3.57 0.62
CA VAL A 165 6.42 4.92 0.30
C VAL A 165 5.41 6.00 0.70
N ALA A 166 4.13 5.67 0.76
CA ALA A 166 3.09 6.57 1.23
C ALA A 166 1.96 5.82 1.96
N VAL A 167 1.35 6.50 2.93
CA VAL A 167 0.14 6.06 3.63
C VAL A 167 -0.93 7.13 3.47
N ILE A 168 -2.07 6.72 2.94
CA ILE A 168 -3.23 7.57 2.70
C ILE A 168 -4.39 7.06 3.57
N GLY A 169 -4.97 7.93 4.36
CA GLY A 169 -6.17 7.67 5.16
C GLY A 169 -7.20 8.74 4.89
N ASP A 170 -8.23 8.41 4.11
CA ASP A 170 -9.36 9.32 3.93
C ASP A 170 -10.35 9.11 5.07
N THR A 171 -10.63 10.16 5.82
CA THR A 171 -11.49 10.09 7.02
C THR A 171 -12.99 10.10 6.69
N LYS A 172 -13.34 10.08 5.40
CA LYS A 172 -14.73 9.88 4.93
C LYS A 172 -15.06 8.41 4.60
N ILE A 173 -14.06 7.54 4.58
CA ILE A 173 -14.17 6.11 4.30
C ILE A 173 -14.31 5.32 5.60
#